data_da2f5b91f71e73729ee313b1c62862ae
#
_entry.id   da2f5b91f71e73729ee313b1c62862ae
#
_cell.length_a   1.000
_cell.length_b   1.000
_cell.length_c   1.000
_cell.angle_alpha   90.00
_cell.angle_beta   90.00
_cell.angle_gamma   90.00
#
_symmetry.space_group_name_H-M   'P 1'
#
loop_
_entity.id
_entity.type
_entity.pdbx_description
1 polymer ?
#
loop_
_entity_poly.entity_id
_entity_poly.type
_entity_poly.pdbx_seq_one_letter_code
_entity_poly.pdbx_strand_id
1 'polypeptide(L)'
;MMNTGIFITLAWPDTFVSTSGGPLERFLQLLGAGKNDKFRGGHAALALIERATGLIEFHDFGRYITPDGSARTRGTKTDPEVAIDLRAKFDKNGQLTNLKDILIRLEADPEATHGDGRMLASFCYETDYKKAKKYINELMQRGSITYSVFGEGSNCSRFVADSFKVSTLNNRLKWQHKLCMTITPSPIGNVINGSSDGEMWEVYQGIVRPYKGGRLRTAKELLQNTFGTDKEMKNISFIGNMIEPKKPDSVPNEAQWLGGRGAGSWFHVVQIGDFQDNEYRVLRYVPDGLVGYDCVFRLGRGALDLRQPYQFIYDCHAAKTTLIQHDRKLELHIVRVFEHETTKAAVLQN
;
A
#
# COMPACT_ATOMS: atom_id res chain seq x y z
N MET A 1 25.59 14.17 -5.95
CA MET A 1 24.41 13.57 -5.27
C MET A 1 24.89 12.32 -4.59
N MET A 2 24.54 12.12 -3.31
CA MET A 2 25.02 10.98 -2.56
C MET A 2 24.05 9.81 -2.68
N ASN A 3 24.57 8.60 -2.91
CA ASN A 3 23.82 7.36 -2.83
C ASN A 3 23.51 7.06 -1.35
N THR A 4 22.29 7.40 -0.92
CA THR A 4 21.87 7.30 0.48
C THR A 4 20.86 6.19 0.73
N GLY A 5 20.43 5.49 -0.33
CA GLY A 5 19.42 4.46 -0.24
C GLY A 5 19.54 3.34 -1.25
N ILE A 6 18.65 2.37 -1.10
CA ILE A 6 18.37 1.34 -2.09
C ILE A 6 16.87 1.39 -2.37
N PHE A 7 16.49 1.34 -3.64
CA PHE A 7 15.11 1.23 -4.07
C PHE A 7 14.82 -0.20 -4.49
N ILE A 8 13.87 -0.84 -3.86
CA ILE A 8 13.40 -2.18 -4.21
C ILE A 8 12.10 -2.01 -4.99
N THR A 9 12.08 -2.44 -6.22
CA THR A 9 10.86 -2.51 -7.02
C THR A 9 10.21 -3.87 -6.81
N LEU A 10 8.92 -3.89 -6.48
CA LEU A 10 8.14 -5.08 -6.17
C LEU A 10 6.98 -5.22 -7.14
N ALA A 11 6.68 -6.46 -7.52
CA ALA A 11 5.52 -6.79 -8.34
C ALA A 11 4.94 -8.15 -7.96
N TRP A 12 3.61 -8.22 -7.85
CA TRP A 12 2.85 -9.46 -7.74
C TRP A 12 2.01 -9.63 -9.02
N PRO A 13 2.57 -10.23 -10.06
CA PRO A 13 1.90 -10.32 -11.37
C PRO A 13 0.62 -11.13 -11.35
N ASP A 14 0.47 -12.02 -10.38
CA ASP A 14 -0.65 -12.95 -10.27
C ASP A 14 -1.85 -12.37 -9.50
N THR A 15 -1.71 -11.18 -8.91
CA THR A 15 -2.75 -10.51 -8.12
C THR A 15 -3.95 -10.14 -8.99
N PHE A 16 -5.13 -10.49 -8.49
CA PHE A 16 -6.39 -10.03 -9.07
C PHE A 16 -6.72 -8.62 -8.62
N VAL A 17 -7.23 -7.82 -9.53
CA VAL A 17 -7.70 -6.47 -9.27
C VAL A 17 -9.13 -6.31 -9.77
N SER A 18 -9.95 -5.51 -9.07
CA SER A 18 -11.27 -5.16 -9.56
C SER A 18 -11.16 -4.09 -10.64
N THR A 19 -12.02 -4.17 -11.65
CA THR A 19 -12.11 -3.13 -12.68
C THR A 19 -12.70 -1.84 -12.10
N SER A 20 -12.32 -0.71 -12.66
CA SER A 20 -12.93 0.59 -12.35
C SER A 20 -14.11 0.91 -13.29
N GLY A 21 -14.41 -0.01 -14.23
CA GLY A 21 -15.49 0.17 -15.19
C GLY A 21 -15.19 1.17 -16.31
N GLY A 22 -13.91 1.52 -16.51
CA GLY A 22 -13.49 2.41 -17.60
C GLY A 22 -13.71 1.81 -19.00
N PRO A 23 -13.75 2.65 -20.07
CA PRO A 23 -14.04 2.17 -21.43
C PRO A 23 -13.08 1.06 -21.92
N LEU A 24 -11.79 1.16 -21.58
CA LEU A 24 -10.82 0.15 -21.95
C LEU A 24 -11.03 -1.16 -21.19
N GLU A 25 -11.30 -1.09 -19.90
CA GLU A 25 -11.57 -2.27 -19.09
C GLU A 25 -12.81 -3.00 -19.59
N ARG A 26 -13.87 -2.27 -19.95
CA ARG A 26 -15.05 -2.83 -20.62
C ARG A 26 -14.71 -3.47 -21.96
N PHE A 27 -13.86 -2.82 -22.75
CA PHE A 27 -13.39 -3.38 -24.02
C PHE A 27 -12.56 -4.67 -23.81
N LEU A 28 -11.64 -4.69 -22.84
CA LEU A 28 -10.87 -5.89 -22.49
C LEU A 28 -11.79 -7.01 -21.97
N GLN A 29 -12.82 -6.69 -21.20
CA GLN A 29 -13.83 -7.66 -20.77
C GLN A 29 -14.62 -8.24 -21.94
N LEU A 30 -15.00 -7.43 -22.93
CA LEU A 30 -15.62 -7.89 -24.17
C LEU A 30 -14.73 -8.85 -24.98
N LEU A 31 -13.40 -8.69 -24.88
CA LEU A 31 -12.40 -9.57 -25.48
C LEU A 31 -12.10 -10.81 -24.62
N GLY A 32 -12.83 -11.01 -23.51
CA GLY A 32 -12.63 -12.18 -22.63
C GLY A 32 -11.61 -12.00 -21.53
N ALA A 33 -11.12 -10.77 -21.30
CA ALA A 33 -10.24 -10.46 -20.20
C ALA A 33 -11.03 -10.34 -18.88
N GLY A 34 -10.78 -11.25 -17.96
CA GLY A 34 -11.41 -11.23 -16.63
C GLY A 34 -12.86 -11.75 -16.61
N LYS A 35 -13.39 -11.88 -15.40
CA LYS A 35 -14.78 -12.33 -15.14
C LYS A 35 -15.27 -11.64 -13.85
N ASN A 36 -16.55 -11.25 -13.82
CA ASN A 36 -17.20 -10.63 -12.65
C ASN A 36 -16.44 -9.39 -12.13
N ASP A 37 -16.10 -8.44 -13.01
CA ASP A 37 -15.38 -7.20 -12.70
C ASP A 37 -13.98 -7.39 -12.07
N LYS A 38 -13.39 -8.57 -12.26
CA LYS A 38 -12.05 -8.91 -11.77
C LYS A 38 -11.18 -9.40 -12.93
N PHE A 39 -9.93 -8.98 -12.93
CA PHE A 39 -8.94 -9.48 -13.88
C PHE A 39 -7.57 -9.57 -13.19
N ARG A 40 -6.69 -10.38 -13.73
CA ARG A 40 -5.32 -10.53 -13.25
C ARG A 40 -4.47 -9.36 -13.77
N GLY A 41 -4.60 -8.22 -13.10
CA GLY A 41 -3.89 -6.98 -13.47
C GLY A 41 -2.52 -6.85 -12.82
N GLY A 42 -2.25 -7.66 -11.81
CA GLY A 42 -1.08 -7.56 -10.97
C GLY A 42 -1.09 -6.36 -10.03
N HIS A 43 -0.25 -6.42 -9.00
CA HIS A 43 0.01 -5.32 -8.07
C HIS A 43 1.48 -4.91 -8.14
N ALA A 44 1.76 -3.62 -7.91
CA ALA A 44 3.11 -3.07 -7.83
C ALA A 44 3.26 -2.25 -6.55
N ALA A 45 4.41 -2.42 -5.91
CA ALA A 45 4.82 -1.68 -4.73
C ALA A 45 6.31 -1.38 -4.77
N LEU A 46 6.79 -0.64 -3.78
CA LEU A 46 8.21 -0.41 -3.59
C LEU A 46 8.58 -0.55 -2.13
N ALA A 47 9.84 -0.87 -1.87
CA ALA A 47 10.43 -0.68 -0.56
C ALA A 47 11.68 0.21 -0.68
N LEU A 48 11.88 1.07 0.31
CA LEU A 48 13.06 1.93 0.40
C LEU A 48 13.93 1.47 1.57
N ILE A 49 15.23 1.33 1.33
CA ILE A 49 16.20 1.10 2.38
C ILE A 49 17.00 2.39 2.59
N GLU A 50 17.03 2.89 3.82
CA GLU A 50 17.95 3.92 4.23
C GLU A 50 19.30 3.29 4.58
N ARG A 51 20.38 3.63 3.85
CA ARG A 51 21.69 3.01 4.08
C ARG A 51 22.29 3.32 5.45
N ALA A 52 22.00 4.50 6.01
CA ALA A 52 22.56 4.93 7.28
C ALA A 52 22.05 4.12 8.48
N THR A 53 20.78 3.70 8.44
CA THR A 53 20.09 3.05 9.57
C THR A 53 19.68 1.61 9.28
N GLY A 54 19.73 1.20 8.02
CA GLY A 54 19.16 -0.07 7.56
C GLY A 54 17.62 -0.11 7.59
N LEU A 55 16.95 1.01 7.86
CA LEU A 55 15.48 1.08 7.88
C LEU A 55 14.92 0.67 6.52
N ILE A 56 13.92 -0.22 6.55
CA ILE A 56 13.18 -0.65 5.36
C ILE A 56 11.76 -0.11 5.50
N GLU A 57 11.28 0.62 4.49
CA GLU A 57 9.93 1.18 4.46
C GLU A 57 9.21 0.71 3.22
N PHE A 58 8.09 0.01 3.41
CA PHE A 58 7.19 -0.39 2.33
C PHE A 58 6.24 0.74 1.97
N HIS A 59 5.98 0.90 0.67
CA HIS A 59 5.01 1.85 0.13
C HIS A 59 4.31 1.27 -1.09
N ASP A 60 3.02 1.50 -1.18
CA ASP A 60 2.23 1.19 -2.35
C ASP A 60 1.19 2.28 -2.64
N PHE A 61 0.45 2.08 -3.72
CA PHE A 61 -0.64 2.94 -4.14
C PHE A 61 -1.82 2.09 -4.55
N GLY A 62 -2.97 2.31 -3.92
CA GLY A 62 -4.13 1.49 -4.19
C GLY A 62 -5.44 2.11 -3.69
N ARG A 63 -6.54 1.42 -4.01
CA ARG A 63 -7.91 1.87 -3.71
C ARG A 63 -8.34 1.45 -2.31
N TYR A 64 -7.56 1.85 -1.29
CA TYR A 64 -7.69 1.45 0.11
C TYR A 64 -8.42 2.52 0.90
N ILE A 65 -9.65 2.25 1.34
CA ILE A 65 -10.48 3.17 2.11
C ILE A 65 -10.52 4.54 1.40
N THR A 66 -10.97 4.52 0.14
CA THR A 66 -11.04 5.70 -0.73
C THR A 66 -12.37 5.73 -1.46
N PRO A 67 -12.86 6.93 -1.86
CA PRO A 67 -14.02 7.05 -2.74
C PRO A 67 -13.85 6.20 -3.99
N ASP A 68 -14.96 5.76 -4.57
CA ASP A 68 -14.91 5.04 -5.85
C ASP A 68 -14.21 5.88 -6.93
N GLY A 69 -13.39 5.24 -7.75
CA GLY A 69 -12.56 5.91 -8.74
C GLY A 69 -11.31 6.59 -8.19
N SER A 70 -11.06 6.54 -6.89
CA SER A 70 -9.90 7.15 -6.24
C SER A 70 -8.98 6.11 -5.60
N ALA A 71 -7.75 6.52 -5.35
CA ALA A 71 -6.73 5.72 -4.65
C ALA A 71 -5.80 6.62 -3.83
N ARG A 72 -5.05 6.05 -2.91
CA ARG A 72 -4.09 6.77 -2.08
C ARG A 72 -2.77 6.01 -1.93
N THR A 73 -1.75 6.72 -1.55
CA THR A 73 -0.46 6.15 -1.17
C THR A 73 -0.51 5.68 0.28
N ARG A 74 0.03 4.46 0.53
CA ARG A 74 0.21 3.91 1.87
C ARG A 74 1.68 3.84 2.25
N GLY A 75 1.92 3.85 3.55
CA GLY A 75 3.18 3.57 4.19
C GLY A 75 2.95 3.45 5.70
N THR A 76 3.95 3.04 6.46
CA THR A 76 3.83 2.73 7.90
C THR A 76 3.17 3.83 8.73
N LYS A 77 3.31 5.11 8.33
CA LYS A 77 2.68 6.23 9.06
C LYS A 77 1.17 6.27 8.91
N THR A 78 0.65 5.84 7.78
CA THR A 78 -0.79 5.85 7.48
C THR A 78 -1.44 4.50 7.72
N ASP A 79 -0.67 3.44 7.55
CA ASP A 79 -1.13 2.05 7.61
C ASP A 79 -0.06 1.22 8.33
N PRO A 80 -0.15 1.10 9.68
CA PRO A 80 0.88 0.42 10.48
C PRO A 80 1.11 -1.04 10.10
N GLU A 81 0.12 -1.71 9.51
CA GLU A 81 0.19 -3.09 9.05
C GLU A 81 1.26 -3.32 7.96
N VAL A 82 1.65 -2.29 7.22
CA VAL A 82 2.73 -2.41 6.22
C VAL A 82 4.12 -2.19 6.80
N ALA A 83 4.25 -2.12 8.12
CA ALA A 83 5.55 -1.96 8.79
C ALA A 83 6.45 -3.18 8.56
N ILE A 84 7.71 -2.93 8.28
CA ILE A 84 8.74 -3.97 8.14
C ILE A 84 9.59 -3.97 9.39
N ASP A 85 9.52 -5.04 10.16
CA ASP A 85 10.22 -5.29 11.41
C ASP A 85 11.66 -5.81 11.23
N LEU A 86 12.16 -5.79 10.00
CA LEU A 86 13.49 -6.19 9.61
C LEU A 86 14.36 -4.98 9.25
N ARG A 87 15.66 -5.07 9.50
CA ARG A 87 16.66 -4.08 9.09
C ARG A 87 17.58 -4.65 8.02
N ALA A 88 17.90 -3.83 7.05
CA ALA A 88 18.96 -4.13 6.09
C ALA A 88 20.33 -4.16 6.78
N LYS A 89 21.13 -5.16 6.45
CA LYS A 89 22.48 -5.34 6.97
C LYS A 89 23.49 -5.14 5.84
N PHE A 90 24.54 -4.41 6.13
CA PHE A 90 25.61 -4.10 5.18
C PHE A 90 26.95 -4.61 5.69
N ASP A 91 27.79 -5.08 4.78
CA ASP A 91 29.18 -5.36 5.08
C ASP A 91 30.03 -4.06 5.12
N LYS A 92 31.33 -4.21 5.40
CA LYS A 92 32.28 -3.09 5.45
C LYS A 92 32.46 -2.36 4.10
N ASN A 93 32.06 -2.97 3.00
CA ASN A 93 32.10 -2.40 1.64
C ASN A 93 30.76 -1.76 1.26
N GLY A 94 29.76 -1.78 2.16
CA GLY A 94 28.42 -1.26 1.90
C GLY A 94 27.55 -2.17 1.02
N GLN A 95 27.91 -3.46 0.89
CA GLN A 95 27.11 -4.45 0.19
C GLN A 95 26.00 -4.99 1.08
N LEU A 96 24.81 -5.15 0.54
CA LEU A 96 23.65 -5.71 1.23
C LEU A 96 23.88 -7.22 1.48
N THR A 97 23.87 -7.65 2.74
CA THR A 97 24.21 -9.03 3.12
C THR A 97 22.99 -9.93 3.40
N ASN A 98 21.84 -9.35 3.70
CA ASN A 98 20.62 -10.09 4.03
C ASN A 98 19.49 -9.90 3.01
N LEU A 99 19.84 -9.80 1.73
CA LEU A 99 18.89 -9.61 0.64
C LEU A 99 17.75 -10.64 0.64
N LYS A 100 18.09 -11.92 0.84
CA LYS A 100 17.08 -12.99 0.84
C LYS A 100 16.08 -12.86 1.98
N ASP A 101 16.56 -12.51 3.19
CA ASP A 101 15.69 -12.33 4.36
C ASP A 101 14.72 -11.17 4.12
N ILE A 102 15.20 -10.07 3.49
CA ILE A 102 14.37 -8.92 3.12
C ILE A 102 13.29 -9.33 2.13
N LEU A 103 13.65 -10.08 1.10
CA LEU A 103 12.69 -10.54 0.09
C LEU A 103 11.64 -11.48 0.68
N ILE A 104 12.04 -12.43 1.53
CA ILE A 104 11.12 -13.33 2.22
C ILE A 104 10.18 -12.53 3.12
N ARG A 105 10.69 -11.55 3.89
CA ARG A 105 9.86 -10.72 4.76
C ARG A 105 8.84 -9.87 3.97
N LEU A 106 9.22 -9.37 2.81
CA LEU A 106 8.32 -8.58 1.93
C LEU A 106 7.23 -9.43 1.29
N GLU A 107 7.48 -10.72 1.06
CA GLU A 107 6.49 -11.64 0.49
C GLU A 107 5.56 -12.25 1.55
N ALA A 108 6.01 -12.34 2.80
CA ALA A 108 5.37 -13.13 3.85
C ALA A 108 4.00 -12.60 4.32
N ASP A 109 3.63 -11.36 3.98
CA ASP A 109 2.40 -10.74 4.46
C ASP A 109 1.51 -10.24 3.29
N PRO A 110 0.82 -11.16 2.60
CA PRO A 110 -0.05 -10.81 1.48
C PRO A 110 -1.27 -9.98 1.90
N GLU A 111 -1.72 -10.08 3.15
CA GLU A 111 -2.84 -9.28 3.65
C GLU A 111 -2.46 -7.80 3.78
N ALA A 112 -1.28 -7.51 4.33
CA ALA A 112 -0.77 -6.15 4.42
C ALA A 112 -0.36 -5.58 3.06
N THR A 113 0.31 -6.36 2.23
CA THR A 113 0.83 -5.92 0.92
C THR A 113 -0.21 -5.93 -0.20
N HIS A 114 -1.34 -6.61 -0.02
CA HIS A 114 -2.35 -6.88 -1.06
C HIS A 114 -1.74 -7.52 -2.32
N GLY A 115 -0.63 -8.23 -2.15
CA GLY A 115 0.05 -8.98 -3.19
C GLY A 115 -0.27 -10.46 -3.08
N ASP A 116 -0.80 -11.07 -4.14
CA ASP A 116 -1.15 -12.48 -4.17
C ASP A 116 -0.26 -13.24 -5.17
N GLY A 117 0.02 -14.51 -4.84
CA GLY A 117 0.88 -15.37 -5.65
C GLY A 117 2.37 -15.03 -5.52
N ARG A 118 3.12 -15.25 -6.59
CA ARG A 118 4.57 -14.98 -6.60
C ARG A 118 4.88 -13.49 -6.58
N MET A 119 5.91 -13.13 -5.83
CA MET A 119 6.49 -11.79 -5.83
C MET A 119 7.73 -11.73 -6.71
N LEU A 120 7.83 -10.71 -7.57
CA LEU A 120 9.04 -10.37 -8.30
C LEU A 120 9.68 -9.13 -7.70
N ALA A 121 11.01 -9.10 -7.66
CA ALA A 121 11.76 -7.98 -7.10
C ALA A 121 13.02 -7.65 -7.88
N SER A 122 13.40 -6.37 -7.87
CA SER A 122 14.71 -5.89 -8.34
C SER A 122 15.22 -4.76 -7.47
N PHE A 123 16.54 -4.55 -7.49
CA PHE A 123 17.22 -3.58 -6.63
C PHE A 123 17.91 -2.50 -7.47
N CYS A 124 17.67 -1.25 -7.11
CA CYS A 124 18.48 -0.12 -7.56
C CYS A 124 19.34 0.37 -6.41
N TYR A 125 20.62 0.09 -6.47
CA TYR A 125 21.59 0.46 -5.44
C TYR A 125 22.01 1.94 -5.51
N GLU A 126 21.64 2.64 -6.57
CA GLU A 126 21.99 4.03 -6.86
C GLU A 126 20.76 4.93 -6.62
N THR A 127 20.40 5.13 -5.36
CA THR A 127 19.16 5.82 -4.97
C THR A 127 19.43 6.96 -3.99
N ASP A 128 18.81 8.11 -4.24
CA ASP A 128 18.67 9.20 -3.28
C ASP A 128 17.43 8.95 -2.40
N TYR A 129 17.65 8.37 -1.21
CA TYR A 129 16.59 8.05 -0.26
C TYR A 129 15.75 9.28 0.12
N LYS A 130 16.39 10.43 0.35
CA LYS A 130 15.69 11.65 0.79
C LYS A 130 14.73 12.16 -0.29
N LYS A 131 15.12 12.09 -1.58
CA LYS A 131 14.23 12.45 -2.68
C LYS A 131 13.05 11.50 -2.83
N ALA A 132 13.31 10.18 -2.72
CA ALA A 132 12.24 9.18 -2.74
C ALA A 132 11.25 9.45 -1.62
N LYS A 133 11.74 9.59 -0.39
CA LYS A 133 10.92 9.80 0.80
C LYS A 133 10.10 11.11 0.73
N LYS A 134 10.72 12.19 0.26
CA LYS A 134 10.03 13.47 0.06
C LYS A 134 8.86 13.32 -0.92
N TYR A 135 9.10 12.73 -2.08
CA TYR A 135 8.08 12.52 -3.12
C TYR A 135 6.91 11.67 -2.60
N ILE A 136 7.21 10.55 -1.93
CA ILE A 136 6.20 9.64 -1.39
C ILE A 136 5.40 10.34 -0.27
N ASN A 137 6.06 11.07 0.63
CA ASN A 137 5.38 11.82 1.68
C ASN A 137 4.44 12.89 1.10
N GLU A 138 4.84 13.59 0.04
CA GLU A 138 3.98 14.57 -0.65
C GLU A 138 2.73 13.90 -1.24
N LEU A 139 2.87 12.70 -1.81
CA LEU A 139 1.73 11.92 -2.31
C LEU A 139 0.82 11.44 -1.17
N MET A 140 1.37 10.97 -0.06
CA MET A 140 0.57 10.60 1.12
C MET A 140 -0.20 11.80 1.70
N GLN A 141 0.40 12.99 1.71
CA GLN A 141 -0.25 14.22 2.18
C GLN A 141 -1.38 14.71 1.27
N ARG A 142 -1.32 14.40 -0.03
CA ARG A 142 -2.43 14.71 -0.96
C ARG A 142 -3.70 13.91 -0.68
N GLY A 143 -3.59 12.81 0.07
CA GLY A 143 -4.71 11.91 0.32
C GLY A 143 -5.16 11.16 -0.92
N SER A 144 -6.46 11.08 -1.14
CA SER A 144 -7.03 10.38 -2.30
C SER A 144 -6.91 11.19 -3.58
N ILE A 145 -6.38 10.56 -4.62
CA ILE A 145 -6.32 11.10 -6.00
C ILE A 145 -6.98 10.13 -6.97
N THR A 146 -7.31 10.60 -8.16
CA THR A 146 -7.94 9.77 -9.20
C THR A 146 -7.09 8.53 -9.52
N TYR A 147 -7.72 7.35 -9.45
CA TYR A 147 -7.14 6.12 -9.95
C TYR A 147 -7.31 6.05 -11.46
N SER A 148 -6.23 5.99 -12.21
CA SER A 148 -6.29 5.98 -13.67
C SER A 148 -5.21 5.10 -14.27
N VAL A 149 -5.60 4.29 -15.25
CA VAL A 149 -4.66 3.55 -16.10
C VAL A 149 -4.09 4.45 -17.18
N PHE A 150 -4.87 5.43 -17.65
CA PHE A 150 -4.50 6.37 -18.71
C PHE A 150 -4.77 7.82 -18.32
N GLY A 151 -4.01 8.76 -18.87
CA GLY A 151 -4.22 10.19 -18.67
C GLY A 151 -3.88 10.68 -17.26
N GLU A 152 -4.67 11.61 -16.74
CA GLU A 152 -4.49 12.20 -15.42
C GLU A 152 -4.80 11.20 -14.30
N GLY A 153 -4.12 11.34 -13.16
CA GLY A 153 -4.21 10.44 -12.02
C GLY A 153 -3.02 9.49 -11.93
N SER A 154 -3.14 8.42 -11.12
CA SER A 154 -2.09 7.43 -10.92
C SER A 154 -2.67 6.01 -10.73
N ASN A 155 -1.78 5.01 -10.77
CA ASN A 155 -2.04 3.63 -10.39
C ASN A 155 -0.79 3.05 -9.71
N CYS A 156 -0.87 1.82 -9.20
CA CYS A 156 0.23 1.19 -8.47
C CYS A 156 1.54 1.17 -9.27
N SER A 157 1.49 0.81 -10.55
CA SER A 157 2.68 0.73 -11.39
C SER A 157 3.25 2.11 -11.75
N ARG A 158 2.40 3.10 -11.98
CA ARG A 158 2.82 4.48 -12.25
C ARG A 158 3.42 5.11 -10.99
N PHE A 159 2.84 4.88 -9.82
CA PHE A 159 3.38 5.31 -8.55
C PHE A 159 4.83 4.82 -8.35
N VAL A 160 5.07 3.52 -8.57
CA VAL A 160 6.42 2.93 -8.48
C VAL A 160 7.37 3.56 -9.49
N ALA A 161 6.98 3.66 -10.76
CA ALA A 161 7.81 4.22 -11.81
C ALA A 161 8.16 5.70 -11.57
N ASP A 162 7.20 6.51 -11.10
CA ASP A 162 7.43 7.93 -10.82
C ASP A 162 8.33 8.11 -9.59
N SER A 163 8.10 7.34 -8.52
CA SER A 163 8.97 7.31 -7.33
C SER A 163 10.40 6.92 -7.70
N PHE A 164 10.56 5.92 -8.56
CA PHE A 164 11.86 5.48 -9.06
C PHE A 164 12.56 6.59 -9.85
N LYS A 165 11.88 7.22 -10.84
CA LYS A 165 12.45 8.27 -11.68
C LYS A 165 12.93 9.50 -10.90
N VAL A 166 12.21 9.84 -9.82
CA VAL A 166 12.58 10.98 -8.96
C VAL A 166 13.82 10.68 -8.14
N SER A 167 14.00 9.43 -7.72
CA SER A 167 15.00 9.03 -6.73
C SER A 167 16.26 8.37 -7.29
N THR A 168 16.17 7.71 -8.46
CA THR A 168 17.34 7.03 -9.03
C THR A 168 18.40 8.04 -9.48
N LEU A 169 19.66 7.75 -9.16
CA LEU A 169 20.85 8.47 -9.60
C LEU A 169 21.38 7.92 -10.95
N ASN A 170 20.86 6.76 -11.37
CA ASN A 170 21.23 6.10 -12.61
C ASN A 170 20.43 6.65 -13.79
N ASN A 171 21.06 7.52 -14.57
CA ASN A 171 20.41 8.17 -15.73
C ASN A 171 19.94 7.17 -16.80
N ARG A 172 20.65 6.06 -17.00
CA ARG A 172 20.25 5.03 -17.96
C ARG A 172 18.91 4.40 -17.55
N LEU A 173 18.78 4.01 -16.29
CA LEU A 173 17.53 3.43 -15.78
C LEU A 173 16.39 4.45 -15.80
N LYS A 174 16.69 5.70 -15.47
CA LYS A 174 15.71 6.79 -15.55
C LYS A 174 15.14 6.96 -16.96
N TRP A 175 16.01 6.89 -17.99
CA TRP A 175 15.60 6.93 -19.39
C TRP A 175 14.82 5.69 -19.81
N GLN A 176 15.23 4.49 -19.36
CA GLN A 176 14.50 3.25 -19.64
C GLN A 176 13.07 3.32 -19.12
N HIS A 177 12.87 3.75 -17.88
CA HIS A 177 11.52 3.97 -17.32
C HIS A 177 10.73 5.01 -18.14
N LYS A 178 11.35 6.10 -18.54
CA LYS A 178 10.69 7.15 -19.35
C LYS A 178 10.23 6.63 -20.72
N LEU A 179 11.02 5.83 -21.39
CA LEU A 179 10.69 5.24 -22.70
C LEU A 179 9.58 4.17 -22.60
N CYS A 180 9.54 3.41 -21.51
CA CYS A 180 8.54 2.36 -21.32
C CYS A 180 7.17 2.90 -20.83
N MET A 181 7.08 4.19 -20.50
CA MET A 181 5.87 4.83 -19.98
C MET A 181 4.93 5.42 -21.04
N THR A 182 5.05 5.01 -22.31
CA THR A 182 4.22 5.58 -23.38
C THR A 182 2.71 5.37 -23.17
N ILE A 183 2.32 4.38 -22.36
CA ILE A 183 0.91 4.14 -21.99
C ILE A 183 0.79 4.04 -20.47
N THR A 184 1.21 2.93 -19.88
CA THR A 184 1.29 2.68 -18.42
C THR A 184 2.34 1.61 -18.19
N PRO A 185 3.28 1.80 -17.25
CA PRO A 185 4.23 0.75 -16.91
C PRO A 185 3.48 -0.44 -16.32
N SER A 186 3.85 -1.66 -16.72
CA SER A 186 3.33 -2.86 -16.08
C SER A 186 4.10 -3.15 -14.78
N PRO A 187 3.51 -3.88 -13.79
CA PRO A 187 4.23 -4.29 -12.58
C PRO A 187 5.56 -5.00 -12.89
N ILE A 188 5.54 -6.00 -13.79
CA ILE A 188 6.76 -6.72 -14.22
C ILE A 188 7.73 -5.80 -14.93
N GLY A 189 7.22 -4.89 -15.78
CA GLY A 189 8.05 -3.91 -16.50
C GLY A 189 8.84 -3.00 -15.54
N ASN A 190 8.24 -2.61 -14.42
CA ASN A 190 8.93 -1.85 -13.39
C ASN A 190 10.09 -2.66 -12.76
N VAL A 191 9.89 -3.95 -12.47
CA VAL A 191 10.95 -4.81 -11.93
C VAL A 191 12.12 -4.93 -12.93
N ILE A 192 11.83 -5.17 -14.21
CA ILE A 192 12.86 -5.29 -15.25
C ILE A 192 13.65 -3.99 -15.41
N ASN A 193 12.98 -2.86 -15.42
CA ASN A 193 13.61 -1.56 -15.62
C ASN A 193 14.21 -0.97 -14.33
N GLY A 194 13.89 -1.53 -13.17
CA GLY A 194 14.34 -1.08 -11.85
C GLY A 194 15.65 -1.69 -11.37
N SER A 195 16.19 -2.70 -12.06
CA SER A 195 17.44 -3.36 -11.67
C SER A 195 18.67 -2.56 -12.10
N SER A 196 19.55 -2.22 -11.15
CA SER A 196 20.82 -1.54 -11.44
C SER A 196 21.97 -2.49 -11.81
N ASP A 197 21.90 -3.73 -11.36
CA ASP A 197 22.88 -4.80 -11.59
C ASP A 197 22.43 -5.84 -12.64
N GLY A 198 21.18 -5.72 -13.10
CA GLY A 198 20.56 -6.69 -14.03
C GLY A 198 19.98 -7.93 -13.34
N GLU A 199 20.12 -8.03 -12.02
CA GLU A 199 19.56 -9.14 -11.24
C GLU A 199 18.10 -8.87 -10.87
N MET A 200 17.31 -9.94 -10.99
CA MET A 200 15.90 -9.95 -10.59
C MET A 200 15.61 -11.24 -9.83
N TRP A 201 14.67 -11.17 -8.93
CA TRP A 201 14.35 -12.25 -8.01
C TRP A 201 12.87 -12.59 -8.08
N GLU A 202 12.58 -13.86 -7.97
CA GLU A 202 11.23 -14.40 -7.75
C GLU A 202 11.18 -14.98 -6.35
N VAL A 203 10.13 -14.65 -5.61
CA VAL A 203 9.86 -15.20 -4.28
C VAL A 203 8.48 -15.82 -4.30
N TYR A 204 8.39 -17.04 -3.84
CA TYR A 204 7.13 -17.75 -3.70
C TYR A 204 7.23 -18.74 -2.54
N GLN A 205 6.32 -18.62 -1.58
CA GLN A 205 6.28 -19.45 -0.36
C GLN A 205 7.63 -19.49 0.38
N GLY A 206 8.26 -18.32 0.55
CA GLY A 206 9.55 -18.19 1.21
C GLY A 206 10.75 -18.68 0.42
N ILE A 207 10.57 -19.14 -0.81
CA ILE A 207 11.68 -19.61 -1.66
C ILE A 207 12.10 -18.50 -2.61
N VAL A 208 13.37 -18.05 -2.48
CA VAL A 208 13.97 -17.01 -3.31
C VAL A 208 14.77 -17.64 -4.45
N ARG A 209 14.47 -17.26 -5.68
CA ARG A 209 15.15 -17.74 -6.90
C ARG A 209 15.49 -16.58 -7.83
N PRO A 210 16.57 -16.70 -8.64
CA PRO A 210 16.81 -15.74 -9.72
C PRO A 210 15.67 -15.78 -10.73
N TYR A 211 15.14 -14.61 -11.09
CA TYR A 211 14.12 -14.48 -12.14
C TYR A 211 14.78 -14.09 -13.46
N LYS A 212 14.70 -14.97 -14.43
CA LYS A 212 15.19 -14.72 -15.80
C LYS A 212 14.05 -14.17 -16.65
N GLY A 213 13.72 -12.90 -16.43
CA GLY A 213 12.74 -12.17 -17.22
C GLY A 213 13.36 -11.51 -18.46
N GLY A 214 12.52 -11.26 -19.45
CA GLY A 214 12.89 -10.50 -20.65
C GLY A 214 11.64 -9.93 -21.30
N ARG A 215 11.76 -8.89 -22.14
CA ARG A 215 10.61 -8.19 -22.73
C ARG A 215 9.61 -9.13 -23.41
N LEU A 216 10.08 -10.14 -24.13
CA LEU A 216 9.22 -11.13 -24.79
C LEU A 216 8.48 -12.03 -23.79
N ARG A 217 9.16 -12.51 -22.75
CA ARG A 217 8.54 -13.30 -21.68
C ARG A 217 7.49 -12.48 -20.94
N THR A 218 7.81 -11.24 -20.62
CA THR A 218 6.89 -10.31 -19.97
C THR A 218 5.64 -10.04 -20.80
N ALA A 219 5.80 -9.82 -22.11
CA ALA A 219 4.66 -9.64 -23.00
C ALA A 219 3.77 -10.90 -23.05
N LYS A 220 4.38 -12.09 -23.09
CA LYS A 220 3.66 -13.37 -23.05
C LYS A 220 2.94 -13.57 -21.72
N GLU A 221 3.61 -13.34 -20.60
CA GLU A 221 3.00 -13.44 -19.26
C GLU A 221 1.86 -12.43 -19.08
N LEU A 222 2.03 -11.19 -19.55
CA LEU A 222 0.98 -10.17 -19.51
C LEU A 222 -0.25 -10.62 -20.31
N LEU A 223 -0.06 -11.15 -21.52
CA LEU A 223 -1.16 -11.68 -22.33
C LEU A 223 -1.82 -12.88 -21.65
N GLN A 224 -1.04 -13.83 -21.13
CA GLN A 224 -1.58 -14.98 -20.42
C GLN A 224 -2.38 -14.57 -19.17
N ASN A 225 -1.90 -13.61 -18.41
CA ASN A 225 -2.58 -13.09 -17.23
C ASN A 225 -3.88 -12.33 -17.60
N THR A 226 -3.87 -11.60 -18.71
CA THR A 226 -5.03 -10.83 -19.16
C THR A 226 -6.13 -11.73 -19.72
N PHE A 227 -5.78 -12.77 -20.47
CA PHE A 227 -6.73 -13.64 -21.20
C PHE A 227 -6.81 -15.08 -20.65
N GLY A 228 -6.08 -15.41 -19.60
CA GLY A 228 -6.14 -16.71 -18.94
C GLY A 228 -7.50 -16.94 -18.27
N THR A 229 -8.13 -18.07 -18.59
CA THR A 229 -9.38 -18.49 -17.93
C THR A 229 -9.02 -19.18 -16.62
N ASP A 230 -9.18 -18.53 -15.49
CA ASP A 230 -8.84 -19.11 -14.20
C ASP A 230 -9.99 -19.85 -13.53
N LYS A 231 -9.75 -21.12 -13.25
CA LYS A 231 -10.55 -21.93 -12.31
C LYS A 231 -10.34 -21.47 -10.85
N GLU A 232 -9.32 -20.62 -10.59
CA GLU A 232 -8.88 -20.19 -9.25
C GLU A 232 -9.60 -18.95 -8.70
N MET A 233 -10.49 -18.31 -9.47
CA MET A 233 -11.20 -17.09 -9.03
C MET A 233 -12.13 -17.27 -7.82
N LYS A 234 -12.19 -18.45 -7.21
CA LYS A 234 -13.17 -18.75 -6.16
C LYS A 234 -12.77 -18.30 -4.74
N ASN A 235 -11.49 -17.99 -4.49
CA ASN A 235 -10.97 -17.74 -3.13
C ASN A 235 -10.23 -16.40 -2.98
N ILE A 236 -10.68 -15.33 -3.67
CA ILE A 236 -10.00 -14.04 -3.56
C ILE A 236 -10.53 -13.30 -2.34
N SER A 237 -9.82 -13.40 -1.22
CA SER A 237 -10.14 -12.74 0.05
C SER A 237 -9.69 -11.26 0.12
N PHE A 238 -8.79 -10.81 -0.76
CA PHE A 238 -8.12 -9.50 -0.66
C PHE A 238 -8.75 -8.37 -1.48
N ILE A 239 -9.95 -8.57 -2.02
CA ILE A 239 -10.66 -7.50 -2.71
C ILE A 239 -11.59 -6.83 -1.73
N GLY A 240 -11.38 -5.53 -1.54
CA GLY A 240 -12.22 -4.69 -0.71
C GLY A 240 -13.65 -4.58 -1.23
N ASN A 241 -14.50 -3.99 -0.45
CA ASN A 241 -15.90 -3.77 -0.79
C ASN A 241 -16.30 -2.31 -0.55
N MET A 242 -16.94 -1.70 -1.54
CA MET A 242 -17.55 -0.38 -1.39
C MET A 242 -18.82 -0.43 -0.51
N ILE A 243 -19.52 -1.56 -0.53
CA ILE A 243 -20.73 -1.80 0.27
C ILE A 243 -20.31 -2.38 1.61
N GLU A 244 -20.91 -1.90 2.70
CA GLU A 244 -20.66 -2.44 4.04
C GLU A 244 -20.99 -3.95 4.07
N PRO A 245 -20.02 -4.80 4.44
CA PRO A 245 -20.28 -6.22 4.62
C PRO A 245 -21.03 -6.48 5.94
N LYS A 246 -21.44 -7.71 6.16
CA LYS A 246 -22.01 -8.09 7.46
C LYS A 246 -20.99 -7.76 8.56
N LYS A 247 -21.40 -6.92 9.50
CA LYS A 247 -20.56 -6.50 10.62
C LYS A 247 -20.29 -7.70 11.56
N PRO A 248 -19.03 -8.02 11.87
CA PRO A 248 -18.70 -9.02 12.89
C PRO A 248 -19.14 -8.58 14.29
N ASP A 249 -19.42 -9.52 15.17
CA ASP A 249 -19.85 -9.25 16.55
C ASP A 249 -18.77 -8.54 17.40
N SER A 250 -17.50 -8.65 16.99
CA SER A 250 -16.37 -7.96 17.62
C SER A 250 -16.30 -6.46 17.31
N VAL A 251 -17.04 -6.00 16.29
CA VAL A 251 -17.05 -4.59 15.87
C VAL A 251 -18.23 -3.87 16.54
N PRO A 252 -17.98 -2.75 17.25
CA PRO A 252 -19.04 -1.98 17.89
C PRO A 252 -20.16 -1.56 16.93
N ASN A 253 -21.39 -1.50 17.41
CA ASN A 253 -22.55 -1.12 16.61
C ASN A 253 -22.41 0.30 16.03
N GLU A 254 -21.77 1.21 16.78
CA GLU A 254 -21.54 2.60 16.43
C GLU A 254 -20.43 2.77 15.38
N ALA A 255 -19.63 1.72 15.11
CA ALA A 255 -18.58 1.77 14.11
C ALA A 255 -19.19 1.93 12.71
N GLN A 256 -18.59 2.82 11.91
CA GLN A 256 -19.05 3.20 10.58
C GLN A 256 -18.10 2.65 9.52
N TRP A 257 -18.68 2.14 8.43
CA TRP A 257 -17.93 1.59 7.31
C TRP A 257 -17.47 2.69 6.35
N LEU A 258 -16.18 2.66 6.03
CA LEU A 258 -15.63 3.34 4.86
C LEU A 258 -15.11 2.29 3.88
N GLY A 259 -15.79 2.19 2.74
CA GLY A 259 -15.46 1.21 1.72
C GLY A 259 -14.23 1.56 0.90
N GLY A 260 -13.79 0.63 0.10
CA GLY A 260 -12.74 0.82 -0.92
C GLY A 260 -12.65 -0.43 -1.80
N ARG A 261 -12.38 -0.26 -3.09
CA ARG A 261 -12.26 -1.39 -4.02
C ARG A 261 -11.07 -2.31 -3.73
N GLY A 262 -10.04 -1.82 -3.05
CA GLY A 262 -8.91 -2.63 -2.61
C GLY A 262 -9.02 -3.06 -1.15
N ALA A 263 -9.53 -2.19 -0.27
CA ALA A 263 -9.83 -2.50 1.12
C ALA A 263 -10.83 -1.49 1.69
N GLY A 264 -11.72 -1.96 2.57
CA GLY A 264 -12.59 -1.16 3.41
C GLY A 264 -12.38 -1.48 4.87
N SER A 265 -12.88 -0.63 5.78
CA SER A 265 -12.74 -0.83 7.23
C SER A 265 -13.86 -0.11 7.97
N TRP A 266 -14.16 -0.59 9.19
CA TRP A 266 -14.98 0.16 10.13
C TRP A 266 -14.12 1.05 11.00
N PHE A 267 -14.66 2.21 11.32
CA PHE A 267 -14.04 3.20 12.20
C PHE A 267 -14.95 3.47 13.38
N HIS A 268 -14.37 3.52 14.55
CA HIS A 268 -15.06 3.82 15.80
C HIS A 268 -14.27 4.87 16.58
N VAL A 269 -14.94 5.89 17.08
CA VAL A 269 -14.32 6.94 17.91
C VAL A 269 -14.91 6.90 19.32
N VAL A 270 -14.03 6.99 20.30
CA VAL A 270 -14.37 7.01 21.72
C VAL A 270 -13.66 8.20 22.36
N GLN A 271 -14.35 8.91 23.24
CA GLN A 271 -13.72 9.95 24.02
C GLN A 271 -12.87 9.34 25.13
N ILE A 272 -11.71 9.90 25.37
CA ILE A 272 -10.82 9.55 26.48
C ILE A 272 -10.47 10.82 27.27
N GLY A 273 -10.37 10.68 28.60
CA GLY A 273 -10.08 11.81 29.48
C GLY A 273 -11.20 12.85 29.58
N ASP A 274 -10.88 14.01 30.13
CA ASP A 274 -11.81 15.11 30.26
C ASP A 274 -12.05 15.82 28.92
N PHE A 275 -13.23 16.42 28.75
CA PHE A 275 -13.60 17.18 27.54
C PHE A 275 -12.61 18.29 27.16
N GLN A 276 -11.78 18.73 28.11
CA GLN A 276 -10.81 19.82 27.91
C GLN A 276 -9.60 19.40 27.07
N ASP A 277 -9.28 18.10 27.01
CA ASP A 277 -8.08 17.62 26.31
C ASP A 277 -8.26 17.47 24.80
N ASN A 278 -9.50 17.52 24.30
CA ASN A 278 -9.83 17.28 22.88
C ASN A 278 -9.19 16.01 22.31
N GLU A 279 -8.94 15.00 23.16
CA GLU A 279 -8.37 13.72 22.77
C GLU A 279 -9.46 12.66 22.61
N TYR A 280 -9.33 11.91 21.53
CA TYR A 280 -10.25 10.85 21.16
C TYR A 280 -9.45 9.62 20.78
N ARG A 281 -9.91 8.46 21.21
CA ARG A 281 -9.39 7.17 20.75
C ARG A 281 -10.15 6.76 19.52
N VAL A 282 -9.43 6.45 18.43
CA VAL A 282 -10.01 5.96 17.19
C VAL A 282 -9.47 4.57 16.91
N LEU A 283 -10.39 3.64 16.72
CA LEU A 283 -10.12 2.26 16.34
C LEU A 283 -10.54 2.05 14.89
N ARG A 284 -9.69 1.35 14.14
CA ARG A 284 -10.03 0.81 12.83
C ARG A 284 -10.14 -0.70 12.95
N TYR A 285 -11.22 -1.25 12.43
CA TYR A 285 -11.44 -2.69 12.34
C TYR A 285 -11.39 -3.12 10.88
N VAL A 286 -10.60 -4.14 10.57
CA VAL A 286 -10.56 -4.77 9.26
C VAL A 286 -11.81 -5.65 9.03
N PRO A 287 -12.10 -6.12 7.80
CA PRO A 287 -13.35 -6.80 7.47
C PRO A 287 -13.69 -8.04 8.29
N ASP A 288 -12.71 -8.73 8.85
CA ASP A 288 -12.89 -9.89 9.76
C ASP A 288 -13.16 -9.50 11.22
N GLY A 289 -13.14 -8.19 11.54
CA GLY A 289 -13.39 -7.64 12.87
C GLY A 289 -12.17 -7.55 13.77
N LEU A 290 -10.98 -7.87 13.28
CA LEU A 290 -9.74 -7.61 14.02
C LEU A 290 -9.40 -6.12 14.04
N VAL A 291 -8.70 -5.68 15.08
CA VAL A 291 -8.25 -4.28 15.21
C VAL A 291 -7.04 -4.06 14.34
N GLY A 292 -7.18 -3.23 13.32
CA GLY A 292 -6.09 -2.84 12.43
C GLY A 292 -5.19 -1.76 13.02
N TYR A 293 -5.79 -0.80 13.77
CA TYR A 293 -5.05 0.12 14.64
C TYR A 293 -5.94 0.65 15.76
N ASP A 294 -5.30 1.09 16.83
CA ASP A 294 -5.88 1.68 18.01
C ASP A 294 -5.00 2.85 18.44
N CYS A 295 -5.46 4.08 18.19
CA CYS A 295 -4.65 5.27 18.34
C CYS A 295 -5.41 6.40 19.02
N VAL A 296 -4.67 7.24 19.72
CA VAL A 296 -5.16 8.48 20.31
C VAL A 296 -4.89 9.62 19.35
N PHE A 297 -5.94 10.38 19.07
CA PHE A 297 -5.93 11.52 18.19
C PHE A 297 -6.35 12.77 18.97
N ARG A 298 -5.85 13.92 18.54
CA ARG A 298 -6.29 15.22 19.07
C ARG A 298 -7.01 15.98 17.97
N LEU A 299 -8.16 16.55 18.33
CA LEU A 299 -8.91 17.44 17.45
C LEU A 299 -8.19 18.78 17.32
N GLY A 300 -7.93 19.19 16.08
CA GLY A 300 -7.18 20.42 15.81
C GLY A 300 -7.96 21.69 16.13
N ARG A 301 -9.20 21.77 15.69
CA ARG A 301 -10.10 22.93 15.93
C ARG A 301 -11.55 22.45 16.05
N GLY A 302 -12.34 23.15 16.87
CA GLY A 302 -13.75 22.87 17.10
C GLY A 302 -13.99 21.96 18.30
N ALA A 303 -15.16 21.37 18.37
CA ALA A 303 -15.55 20.39 19.38
C ALA A 303 -16.29 19.24 18.69
N LEU A 304 -16.06 18.03 19.12
CA LEU A 304 -16.79 16.84 18.71
C LEU A 304 -17.61 16.33 19.89
N ASP A 305 -18.95 16.35 19.75
CA ASP A 305 -19.87 15.80 20.75
C ASP A 305 -20.36 14.41 20.27
N LEU A 306 -19.83 13.36 20.85
CA LEU A 306 -20.18 11.97 20.49
C LEU A 306 -21.63 11.60 20.83
N ARG A 307 -22.36 12.43 21.59
CA ARG A 307 -23.80 12.23 21.88
C ARG A 307 -24.68 12.73 20.72
N GLN A 308 -24.11 13.51 19.80
CA GLN A 308 -24.77 14.01 18.61
C GLN A 308 -24.35 13.20 17.38
N PRO A 309 -25.18 13.12 16.33
CA PRO A 309 -24.81 12.44 15.11
C PRO A 309 -23.52 12.99 14.49
N TYR A 310 -22.63 12.10 14.08
CA TYR A 310 -21.41 12.40 13.33
C TYR A 310 -21.19 11.33 12.26
N GLN A 311 -20.36 11.65 11.28
CA GLN A 311 -20.04 10.73 10.20
C GLN A 311 -18.53 10.74 9.92
N PHE A 312 -17.91 9.56 9.85
CA PHE A 312 -16.59 9.44 9.28
C PHE A 312 -16.65 9.72 7.78
N ILE A 313 -15.67 10.43 7.26
CA ILE A 313 -15.50 10.63 5.83
C ILE A 313 -14.14 10.10 5.39
N TYR A 314 -13.96 9.94 4.08
CA TYR A 314 -12.68 9.52 3.54
C TYR A 314 -11.55 10.46 3.98
N ASP A 315 -10.31 9.97 3.97
CA ASP A 315 -9.12 10.54 4.58
C ASP A 315 -8.96 10.13 6.06
N CYS A 316 -9.33 8.87 6.35
CA CYS A 316 -9.13 8.20 7.64
C CYS A 316 -8.02 7.16 7.54
N HIS A 317 -6.96 7.35 8.32
CA HIS A 317 -5.81 6.45 8.45
C HIS A 317 -5.09 6.70 9.78
N ALA A 318 -4.08 5.91 10.13
CA ALA A 318 -3.44 5.97 11.44
C ALA A 318 -2.81 7.34 11.79
N ALA A 319 -2.47 8.17 10.81
CA ALA A 319 -1.92 9.51 11.08
C ALA A 319 -2.99 10.61 11.18
N LYS A 320 -4.19 10.38 10.64
CA LYS A 320 -5.25 11.38 10.55
C LYS A 320 -6.61 10.69 10.45
N THR A 321 -7.59 11.28 11.10
CA THR A 321 -9.01 10.89 10.98
C THR A 321 -9.86 12.12 10.73
N THR A 322 -10.83 11.98 9.85
CA THR A 322 -11.71 13.10 9.46
C THR A 322 -13.18 12.72 9.67
N LEU A 323 -13.91 13.61 10.34
CA LEU A 323 -15.34 13.45 10.60
C LEU A 323 -16.09 14.69 10.13
N ILE A 324 -17.41 14.53 9.92
CA ILE A 324 -18.34 15.66 9.77
C ILE A 324 -19.34 15.60 10.90
N GLN A 325 -19.56 16.77 11.54
CA GLN A 325 -20.62 16.99 12.51
C GLN A 325 -21.20 18.39 12.31
N HIS A 326 -22.52 18.52 12.20
CA HIS A 326 -23.22 19.80 11.94
C HIS A 326 -22.63 20.55 10.73
N ASP A 327 -22.40 19.83 9.60
CA ASP A 327 -21.80 20.34 8.36
C ASP A 327 -20.37 20.91 8.52
N ARG A 328 -19.74 20.67 9.66
CA ARG A 328 -18.35 21.06 9.91
C ARG A 328 -17.42 19.85 9.77
N LYS A 329 -16.39 20.04 9.00
CA LYS A 329 -15.28 19.08 8.88
C LYS A 329 -14.38 19.20 10.09
N LEU A 330 -14.19 18.08 10.80
CA LEU A 330 -13.36 17.97 11.99
C LEU A 330 -12.18 17.05 11.65
N GLU A 331 -10.97 17.57 11.81
CA GLU A 331 -9.73 16.82 11.54
C GLU A 331 -9.02 16.50 12.87
N LEU A 332 -8.79 15.21 13.08
CA LEU A 332 -8.09 14.68 14.23
C LEU A 332 -6.73 14.16 13.78
N HIS A 333 -5.67 14.56 14.46
CA HIS A 333 -4.30 14.16 14.16
C HIS A 333 -3.76 13.24 15.25
N ILE A 334 -2.99 12.23 14.86
CA ILE A 334 -2.42 11.26 15.81
C ILE A 334 -1.55 11.95 16.86
N VAL A 335 -1.72 11.51 18.10
CA VAL A 335 -0.87 11.87 19.23
C VAL A 335 0.02 10.71 19.62
N ARG A 336 -0.56 9.49 19.76
CA ARG A 336 0.14 8.27 20.17
C ARG A 336 -0.66 7.03 19.80
N VAL A 337 -0.02 5.89 19.79
CA VAL A 337 -0.70 4.58 19.82
C VAL A 337 -1.34 4.42 21.20
N PHE A 338 -2.53 3.83 21.27
CA PHE A 338 -3.19 3.54 22.55
C PHE A 338 -2.54 2.30 23.17
N GLU A 339 -1.97 2.47 24.37
CA GLU A 339 -1.41 1.36 25.15
C GLU A 339 -2.48 0.76 26.05
N HIS A 340 -2.78 -0.52 25.87
CA HIS A 340 -3.65 -1.26 26.79
C HIS A 340 -2.89 -1.48 28.11
N GLU A 341 -3.54 -1.25 29.27
CA GLU A 341 -2.93 -1.39 30.60
C GLU A 341 -2.36 -2.81 30.88
N THR A 342 -2.83 -3.84 30.17
CA THR A 342 -2.34 -5.22 30.28
C THR A 342 -0.87 -5.39 29.84
N THR A 343 -0.31 -4.49 29.06
CA THR A 343 1.10 -4.58 28.61
C THR A 343 2.08 -4.11 29.69
N LYS A 344 1.64 -3.29 30.65
CA LYS A 344 2.51 -2.82 31.74
C LYS A 344 2.79 -3.89 32.80
N ALA A 345 1.87 -4.82 33.02
CA ALA A 345 2.04 -5.88 34.03
C ALA A 345 3.04 -6.97 33.59
N ALA A 346 3.20 -7.19 32.29
CA ALA A 346 4.12 -8.23 31.78
C ALA A 346 5.58 -7.77 31.71
N VAL A 347 5.85 -6.46 31.72
CA VAL A 347 7.22 -5.90 31.64
C VAL A 347 7.85 -5.74 33.06
N LEU A 348 7.06 -5.80 34.12
CA LEU A 348 7.55 -5.69 35.49
C LEU A 348 7.78 -7.06 36.18
N GLN A 349 7.63 -8.18 35.46
CA GLN A 349 7.87 -9.54 35.98
C GLN A 349 9.00 -10.29 35.24
N ASN A 350 9.84 -9.64 34.46
CA ASN A 350 11.06 -10.24 33.88
C ASN A 350 12.30 -9.43 34.25
#